data_d9935dd7c174f4f96c8ba5a0c02ce83d
#
_entry.id   d9935dd7c174f4f96c8ba5a0c02ce83d
#
_cell.length_a   1.000
_cell.length_b   1.000
_cell.length_c   1.000
_cell.angle_alpha   90.00
_cell.angle_beta   90.00
_cell.angle_gamma   90.00
#
_symmetry.space_group_name_H-M   'P 1'
#
loop_
_entity.id
_entity.type
_entity.pdbx_description
1 polymer ?
#
loop_
_entity_poly.entity_id
_entity_poly.type
_entity_poly.pdbx_seq_one_letter_code
_entity_poly.pdbx_strand_id
1 'polypeptide(L)'
;MKPIFLLPPALIAAATAAAVDIQRWKTPEGTEILLAERHELPIVDFGVVFMGAGSAAEPEGKSDTAQFTGAMLMRGTETLDEETFGARIKDLGSSVSGSSSTDSAGASFRSLSKPEALHATAALFGESLARPRLETAVLNRLQNRAVQALKQSQDYPDYIASREQTRLNYPTHPYGKSAWRTEERIRAVTLDDIRAFHRQHYAQDNAIAVIVGDINRTDAEKLVRKTLGTLPAQAQARTDTPPVHPEGGHSRRLPFKGSKQAQISIGLPVMKYDDPDYFALLVGNYILGGGGFDSRLMKELRDKHGYTYGAYSSFAAYRQAGPFNISFSTERKNSEAALAAAMNVLADFVKQGPTEEELRQAKANITGSFPLRFDSNGKLIGVLYDIGIYNRPADWLDTYNSKVNALTADDIRRAWQKRIRPEEMNVVVVGGKEE
;
A
#
# COMPACT_ATOMS: atom_id res chain seq x y z
N MET A 1 -59.05 5.18 -31.14
CA MET A 1 -58.48 4.64 -29.90
C MET A 1 -57.45 3.58 -30.29
N LYS A 2 -56.18 3.85 -30.08
CA LYS A 2 -55.07 2.89 -30.31
C LYS A 2 -54.77 2.19 -28.98
N PRO A 3 -54.53 0.89 -28.92
CA PRO A 3 -54.20 0.22 -27.68
C PRO A 3 -52.76 0.51 -27.26
N ILE A 4 -52.60 0.92 -25.99
CA ILE A 4 -51.29 1.09 -25.32
C ILE A 4 -50.85 -0.31 -24.87
N PHE A 5 -49.77 -0.80 -25.47
CA PHE A 5 -49.09 -2.00 -24.98
C PHE A 5 -48.22 -1.62 -23.76
N LEU A 6 -48.66 -2.05 -22.60
CA LEU A 6 -47.82 -2.05 -21.39
C LEU A 6 -46.79 -3.19 -21.51
N LEU A 7 -45.49 -2.81 -21.61
CA LEU A 7 -44.40 -3.75 -21.44
C LEU A 7 -44.30 -4.18 -19.96
N PRO A 8 -44.13 -5.48 -19.68
CA PRO A 8 -43.95 -5.94 -18.30
C PRO A 8 -42.62 -5.41 -17.72
N PRO A 9 -42.56 -5.13 -16.40
CA PRO A 9 -41.33 -4.72 -15.75
C PRO A 9 -40.29 -5.83 -15.88
N ALA A 10 -39.13 -5.51 -16.48
CA ALA A 10 -37.98 -6.38 -16.50
C ALA A 10 -37.56 -6.65 -15.05
N LEU A 11 -37.66 -7.88 -14.58
CA LEU A 11 -36.99 -8.33 -13.36
C LEU A 11 -35.49 -8.19 -13.60
N ILE A 12 -34.92 -7.18 -13.01
CA ILE A 12 -33.44 -7.08 -12.83
C ILE A 12 -33.12 -8.13 -11.76
N ALA A 13 -32.75 -9.32 -12.21
CA ALA A 13 -32.13 -10.29 -11.34
C ALA A 13 -30.83 -9.64 -10.83
N ALA A 14 -30.80 -9.29 -9.54
CA ALA A 14 -29.58 -8.94 -8.87
C ALA A 14 -28.66 -10.16 -9.00
N ALA A 15 -27.67 -10.08 -9.87
CA ALA A 15 -26.60 -11.07 -9.92
C ALA A 15 -25.93 -10.99 -8.54
N THR A 16 -26.18 -11.98 -7.70
CA THR A 16 -25.37 -12.20 -6.51
C THR A 16 -23.94 -12.39 -7.02
N ALA A 17 -23.06 -11.41 -6.74
CA ALA A 17 -21.64 -11.58 -7.00
C ALA A 17 -21.24 -12.91 -6.34
N ALA A 18 -20.80 -13.87 -7.15
CA ALA A 18 -20.33 -15.15 -6.63
C ALA A 18 -19.25 -14.85 -5.58
N ALA A 19 -19.38 -15.48 -4.42
CA ALA A 19 -18.37 -15.39 -3.37
C ALA A 19 -17.02 -15.80 -3.98
N VAL A 20 -15.98 -15.00 -3.78
CA VAL A 20 -14.63 -15.33 -4.26
C VAL A 20 -14.08 -16.41 -3.32
N ASP A 21 -13.95 -17.65 -3.82
CA ASP A 21 -13.32 -18.72 -3.05
C ASP A 21 -11.81 -18.50 -2.97
N ILE A 22 -11.31 -18.23 -1.77
CA ILE A 22 -9.88 -18.03 -1.49
C ILE A 22 -9.33 -19.28 -0.83
N GLN A 23 -8.56 -20.05 -1.59
CA GLN A 23 -7.85 -21.20 -1.08
C GLN A 23 -6.52 -20.75 -0.47
N ARG A 24 -6.20 -21.24 0.75
CA ARG A 24 -4.99 -20.87 1.49
C ARG A 24 -4.31 -22.13 2.04
N TRP A 25 -3.01 -22.26 1.79
CA TRP A 25 -2.18 -23.36 2.32
C TRP A 25 -0.70 -22.97 2.37
N LYS A 26 0.17 -23.85 2.88
CA LYS A 26 1.63 -23.66 2.90
C LYS A 26 2.34 -24.80 2.20
N THR A 27 3.47 -24.47 1.56
CA THR A 27 4.41 -25.48 1.08
C THR A 27 5.20 -26.09 2.25
N PRO A 28 5.87 -27.25 2.05
CA PRO A 28 6.77 -27.81 3.07
C PRO A 28 7.88 -26.85 3.51
N GLU A 29 8.36 -26.00 2.60
CA GLU A 29 9.41 -25.01 2.85
C GLU A 29 8.89 -23.75 3.57
N GLY A 30 7.58 -23.64 3.77
CA GLY A 30 6.95 -22.56 4.54
C GLY A 30 6.34 -21.42 3.71
N THR A 31 6.46 -21.43 2.38
CA THR A 31 5.79 -20.45 1.52
C THR A 31 4.28 -20.53 1.70
N GLU A 32 3.68 -19.41 2.05
CA GLU A 32 2.22 -19.30 2.11
C GLU A 32 1.66 -19.06 0.72
N ILE A 33 0.58 -19.75 0.36
CA ILE A 33 -0.06 -19.62 -0.94
C ILE A 33 -1.53 -19.21 -0.75
N LEU A 34 -1.93 -18.18 -1.48
CA LEU A 34 -3.34 -17.79 -1.63
C LEU A 34 -3.72 -17.89 -3.12
N LEU A 35 -4.81 -18.59 -3.42
CA LEU A 35 -5.31 -18.80 -4.77
C LEU A 35 -6.79 -18.39 -4.84
N ALA A 36 -7.12 -17.62 -5.87
CA ALA A 36 -8.50 -17.42 -6.32
C ALA A 36 -8.61 -17.87 -7.78
N GLU A 37 -9.32 -18.98 -8.02
CA GLU A 37 -9.58 -19.50 -9.36
C GLU A 37 -10.58 -18.61 -10.08
N ARG A 38 -10.25 -18.16 -11.30
CA ARG A 38 -11.12 -17.34 -12.16
C ARG A 38 -10.90 -17.73 -13.62
N HIS A 39 -11.90 -18.37 -14.22
CA HIS A 39 -11.81 -18.98 -15.56
C HIS A 39 -12.46 -18.15 -16.67
N GLU A 40 -12.90 -16.91 -16.37
CA GLU A 40 -13.58 -16.05 -17.34
C GLU A 40 -12.63 -15.51 -18.42
N LEU A 41 -11.34 -15.38 -18.08
CA LEU A 41 -10.30 -14.93 -19.00
C LEU A 41 -9.12 -15.90 -18.95
N PRO A 42 -8.49 -16.21 -20.10
CA PRO A 42 -7.34 -17.11 -20.16
C PRO A 42 -6.04 -16.43 -19.69
N ILE A 43 -6.03 -15.93 -18.44
CA ILE A 43 -4.96 -15.14 -17.85
C ILE A 43 -4.67 -15.65 -16.44
N VAL A 44 -3.38 -15.70 -16.08
CA VAL A 44 -2.91 -15.94 -14.72
C VAL A 44 -2.09 -14.74 -14.27
N ASP A 45 -2.48 -14.16 -13.15
CA ASP A 45 -1.71 -13.20 -12.37
C ASP A 45 -1.04 -13.94 -11.22
N PHE A 46 0.27 -13.89 -11.17
CA PHE A 46 1.10 -14.43 -10.10
C PHE A 46 1.85 -13.30 -9.41
N GLY A 47 1.91 -13.35 -8.10
CA GLY A 47 2.75 -12.46 -7.34
C GLY A 47 3.34 -13.12 -6.12
N VAL A 48 4.48 -12.62 -5.68
CA VAL A 48 5.14 -13.04 -4.44
C VAL A 48 5.58 -11.83 -3.64
N VAL A 49 5.40 -11.90 -2.33
CA VAL A 49 5.88 -10.90 -1.37
C VAL A 49 6.82 -11.58 -0.39
N PHE A 50 7.99 -11.00 -0.17
CA PHE A 50 8.97 -11.43 0.83
C PHE A 50 8.88 -10.50 2.03
N MET A 51 8.39 -11.02 3.14
CA MET A 51 8.22 -10.27 4.39
C MET A 51 9.59 -9.98 5.02
N GLY A 52 9.78 -8.73 5.49
CA GLY A 52 11.06 -8.29 6.03
C GLY A 52 12.11 -7.89 4.97
N ALA A 53 11.73 -7.82 3.69
CA ALA A 53 12.57 -7.37 2.58
C ALA A 53 12.29 -5.93 2.13
N GLY A 54 11.63 -5.12 2.97
CA GLY A 54 11.27 -3.75 2.65
C GLY A 54 12.32 -2.71 3.04
N SER A 55 11.97 -1.43 2.88
CA SER A 55 12.89 -0.32 3.19
C SER A 55 13.26 -0.23 4.67
N ALA A 56 12.45 -0.79 5.58
CA ALA A 56 12.80 -0.89 7.00
C ALA A 56 14.06 -1.76 7.24
N ALA A 57 14.32 -2.74 6.38
CA ALA A 57 15.48 -3.63 6.46
C ALA A 57 16.73 -3.09 5.75
N GLU A 58 16.66 -1.94 5.09
CA GLU A 58 17.82 -1.38 4.37
C GLU A 58 19.01 -1.14 5.29
N PRO A 59 20.26 -1.33 4.81
CA PRO A 59 21.45 -1.00 5.56
C PRO A 59 21.49 0.51 5.90
N GLU A 60 22.07 0.83 7.05
CA GLU A 60 22.22 2.22 7.45
C GLU A 60 23.04 3.03 6.41
N GLY A 61 22.59 4.23 6.10
CA GLY A 61 23.24 5.08 5.12
C GLY A 61 23.07 4.71 3.65
N LYS A 62 22.26 3.67 3.32
CA LYS A 62 22.09 3.16 1.96
C LYS A 62 20.59 3.13 1.57
N SER A 63 20.09 4.30 1.16
CA SER A 63 18.69 4.45 0.77
C SER A 63 18.38 3.80 -0.58
N ASP A 64 17.18 3.26 -0.73
CA ASP A 64 16.65 2.60 -1.92
C ASP A 64 17.28 1.21 -2.20
N THR A 65 18.00 0.60 -1.26
CA THR A 65 18.56 -0.75 -1.45
C THR A 65 17.46 -1.77 -1.76
N ALA A 66 16.36 -1.77 -1.00
CA ALA A 66 15.22 -2.66 -1.24
C ALA A 66 14.56 -2.42 -2.61
N GLN A 67 14.38 -1.14 -2.96
CA GLN A 67 13.79 -0.75 -4.24
C GLN A 67 14.67 -1.14 -5.44
N PHE A 68 15.99 -0.89 -5.34
CA PHE A 68 16.93 -1.27 -6.39
C PHE A 68 17.02 -2.79 -6.53
N THR A 69 17.04 -3.52 -5.41
CA THR A 69 17.00 -4.99 -5.46
C THR A 69 15.77 -5.46 -6.23
N GLY A 70 14.57 -5.09 -5.82
CA GLY A 70 13.34 -5.48 -6.51
C GLY A 70 13.31 -5.09 -7.99
N ALA A 71 13.77 -3.88 -8.32
CA ALA A 71 13.81 -3.41 -9.70
C ALA A 71 14.83 -4.18 -10.57
N MET A 72 15.97 -4.58 -10.01
CA MET A 72 17.03 -5.28 -10.73
C MET A 72 16.74 -6.76 -10.93
N LEU A 73 15.98 -7.40 -10.02
CA LEU A 73 15.59 -8.80 -10.16
C LEU A 73 14.87 -9.08 -11.48
N MET A 74 14.09 -8.14 -11.98
CA MET A 74 13.32 -8.29 -13.23
C MET A 74 14.03 -7.66 -14.45
N ARG A 75 15.39 -7.67 -14.48
CA ARG A 75 16.22 -7.04 -15.52
C ARG A 75 17.22 -8.00 -16.17
N GLY A 76 16.92 -9.28 -16.16
CA GLY A 76 17.74 -10.30 -16.76
C GLY A 76 18.04 -11.44 -15.80
N THR A 77 18.59 -12.53 -16.38
CA THR A 77 19.03 -13.71 -15.63
C THR A 77 20.54 -13.83 -15.74
N GLU A 78 21.14 -14.79 -15.07
CA GLU A 78 22.56 -15.08 -15.19
C GLU A 78 22.99 -15.25 -16.67
N THR A 79 22.11 -15.83 -17.49
CA THR A 79 22.38 -16.15 -18.91
C THR A 79 21.79 -15.15 -19.90
N LEU A 80 20.84 -14.32 -19.52
CA LEU A 80 20.14 -13.37 -20.36
C LEU A 80 20.37 -11.92 -19.89
N ASP A 81 20.76 -11.06 -20.81
CA ASP A 81 20.78 -9.62 -20.54
C ASP A 81 19.38 -8.99 -20.48
N GLU A 82 19.30 -7.71 -20.09
CA GLU A 82 18.03 -7.00 -19.90
C GLU A 82 17.19 -6.95 -21.19
N GLU A 83 17.84 -6.73 -22.34
CA GLU A 83 17.17 -6.63 -23.65
C GLU A 83 16.58 -7.98 -24.07
N THR A 84 17.40 -9.02 -24.04
CA THR A 84 16.99 -10.40 -24.42
C THR A 84 15.92 -10.94 -23.47
N PHE A 85 16.06 -10.70 -22.14
CA PHE A 85 15.06 -11.08 -21.15
C PHE A 85 13.74 -10.37 -21.42
N GLY A 86 13.78 -9.04 -21.62
CA GLY A 86 12.60 -8.23 -21.90
C GLY A 86 11.90 -8.63 -23.21
N ALA A 87 12.65 -8.95 -24.26
CA ALA A 87 12.12 -9.43 -25.52
C ALA A 87 11.39 -10.77 -25.36
N ARG A 88 12.01 -11.76 -24.67
CA ARG A 88 11.38 -13.06 -24.41
C ARG A 88 10.09 -12.96 -23.60
N ILE A 89 10.05 -12.10 -22.56
CA ILE A 89 8.82 -11.87 -21.79
C ILE A 89 7.71 -11.29 -22.67
N LYS A 90 8.03 -10.34 -23.56
CA LYS A 90 7.06 -9.75 -24.50
C LYS A 90 6.56 -10.75 -25.55
N ASP A 91 7.46 -11.58 -26.10
CA ASP A 91 7.11 -12.61 -27.08
C ASP A 91 6.14 -13.65 -26.51
N LEU A 92 6.19 -13.90 -25.19
CA LEU A 92 5.23 -14.74 -24.48
C LEU A 92 3.89 -14.03 -24.20
N GLY A 93 3.72 -12.76 -24.59
CA GLY A 93 2.55 -11.96 -24.21
C GLY A 93 2.45 -11.69 -22.72
N SER A 94 3.57 -11.72 -22.03
CA SER A 94 3.66 -11.62 -20.57
C SER A 94 4.25 -10.28 -20.11
N SER A 95 4.10 -10.00 -18.84
CA SER A 95 4.76 -8.88 -18.17
C SER A 95 5.29 -9.30 -16.81
N VAL A 96 6.41 -8.69 -16.39
CA VAL A 96 7.03 -8.92 -15.08
C VAL A 96 7.31 -7.59 -14.39
N SER A 97 7.24 -7.56 -13.08
CA SER A 97 7.58 -6.37 -12.28
C SER A 97 8.16 -6.74 -10.93
N GLY A 98 8.98 -5.85 -10.38
CA GLY A 98 9.46 -5.91 -9.01
C GLY A 98 9.05 -4.65 -8.25
N SER A 99 8.79 -4.76 -6.96
CA SER A 99 8.35 -3.68 -6.08
C SER A 99 8.96 -3.81 -4.68
N SER A 100 8.91 -2.72 -3.93
CA SER A 100 9.23 -2.73 -2.51
C SER A 100 8.29 -1.78 -1.76
N SER A 101 8.05 -2.09 -0.50
CA SER A 101 7.29 -1.29 0.45
C SER A 101 8.11 -1.06 1.72
N THR A 102 7.49 -0.58 2.78
CA THR A 102 8.15 -0.41 4.07
C THR A 102 8.57 -1.74 4.69
N ASP A 103 7.66 -2.73 4.70
CA ASP A 103 7.87 -4.01 5.40
C ASP A 103 8.24 -5.18 4.48
N SER A 104 8.11 -5.03 3.17
CA SER A 104 8.26 -6.16 2.23
C SER A 104 8.78 -5.73 0.87
N ALA A 105 9.32 -6.67 0.12
CA ALA A 105 9.55 -6.53 -1.32
C ALA A 105 8.74 -7.59 -2.07
N GLY A 106 8.40 -7.32 -3.32
CA GLY A 106 7.61 -8.22 -4.13
C GLY A 106 8.08 -8.31 -5.56
N ALA A 107 7.66 -9.38 -6.21
CA ALA A 107 7.78 -9.55 -7.65
C ALA A 107 6.50 -10.19 -8.19
N SER A 108 6.14 -9.88 -9.42
CA SER A 108 4.92 -10.40 -10.03
C SER A 108 5.06 -10.60 -11.52
N PHE A 109 4.22 -11.46 -12.08
CA PHE A 109 4.01 -11.54 -13.52
C PHE A 109 2.53 -11.72 -13.84
N ARG A 110 2.16 -11.31 -15.05
CA ARG A 110 0.92 -11.68 -15.73
C ARG A 110 1.28 -12.46 -16.98
N SER A 111 0.57 -13.55 -17.24
CA SER A 111 0.73 -14.37 -18.42
C SER A 111 -0.62 -14.88 -18.93
N LEU A 112 -0.67 -15.32 -20.20
CA LEU A 112 -1.75 -16.19 -20.66
C LEU A 112 -1.71 -17.50 -19.88
N SER A 113 -2.89 -18.12 -19.67
CA SER A 113 -3.01 -19.44 -19.02
C SER A 113 -2.59 -20.61 -19.92
N LYS A 114 -2.30 -20.35 -21.22
CA LYS A 114 -1.77 -21.36 -22.14
C LYS A 114 -0.48 -21.97 -21.56
N PRO A 115 -0.38 -23.32 -21.47
CA PRO A 115 0.74 -23.98 -20.79
C PRO A 115 2.13 -23.54 -21.26
N GLU A 116 2.30 -23.34 -22.58
CA GLU A 116 3.60 -22.95 -23.16
C GLU A 116 4.00 -21.56 -22.68
N ALA A 117 3.08 -20.57 -22.71
CA ALA A 117 3.34 -19.21 -22.27
C ALA A 117 3.55 -19.14 -20.77
N LEU A 118 2.63 -19.74 -19.99
CA LEU A 118 2.67 -19.71 -18.53
C LEU A 118 3.94 -20.37 -17.98
N HIS A 119 4.28 -21.57 -18.47
CA HIS A 119 5.45 -22.30 -17.99
C HIS A 119 6.77 -21.64 -18.40
N ALA A 120 6.84 -21.03 -19.61
CA ALA A 120 8.02 -20.30 -20.04
C ALA A 120 8.19 -19.01 -19.24
N THR A 121 7.10 -18.25 -19.02
CA THR A 121 7.11 -17.06 -18.17
C THR A 121 7.56 -17.38 -16.74
N ALA A 122 6.96 -18.41 -16.13
CA ALA A 122 7.31 -18.85 -14.78
C ALA A 122 8.78 -19.28 -14.66
N ALA A 123 9.35 -19.93 -15.69
CA ALA A 123 10.75 -20.33 -15.71
C ALA A 123 11.68 -19.11 -15.76
N LEU A 124 11.42 -18.16 -16.67
CA LEU A 124 12.19 -16.91 -16.79
C LEU A 124 12.08 -16.05 -15.52
N PHE A 125 10.88 -15.95 -14.96
CA PHE A 125 10.63 -15.23 -13.72
C PHE A 125 11.38 -15.86 -12.54
N GLY A 126 11.27 -17.19 -12.35
CA GLY A 126 11.94 -17.90 -11.28
C GLY A 126 13.48 -17.84 -11.41
N GLU A 127 14.02 -17.92 -12.63
CA GLU A 127 15.45 -17.77 -12.88
C GLU A 127 15.92 -16.35 -12.55
N SER A 128 15.19 -15.32 -12.99
CA SER A 128 15.55 -13.93 -12.70
C SER A 128 15.40 -13.59 -11.22
N LEU A 129 14.45 -14.21 -10.53
CA LEU A 129 14.26 -14.04 -9.09
C LEU A 129 15.40 -14.70 -8.27
N ALA A 130 15.82 -15.91 -8.65
CA ALA A 130 16.83 -16.66 -7.90
C ALA A 130 18.27 -16.35 -8.31
N ARG A 131 18.50 -16.07 -9.59
CA ARG A 131 19.82 -15.81 -10.19
C ARG A 131 19.76 -14.59 -11.12
N PRO A 132 19.52 -13.41 -10.54
CA PRO A 132 19.42 -12.16 -11.31
C PRO A 132 20.79 -11.74 -11.87
N ARG A 133 20.80 -11.09 -13.02
CA ARG A 133 22.02 -10.64 -13.68
C ARG A 133 22.76 -9.50 -12.97
N LEU A 134 22.16 -8.65 -12.24
CA LEU A 134 22.72 -7.58 -11.40
C LEU A 134 23.91 -6.82 -12.06
N GLU A 135 23.65 -6.05 -13.11
CA GLU A 135 24.68 -5.28 -13.83
C GLU A 135 24.90 -3.88 -13.25
N THR A 136 26.16 -3.44 -13.20
CA THR A 136 26.54 -2.09 -12.75
C THR A 136 25.85 -0.99 -13.56
N ALA A 137 25.75 -1.16 -14.89
CA ALA A 137 25.09 -0.19 -15.76
C ALA A 137 23.61 -0.01 -15.40
N VAL A 138 22.92 -1.09 -15.05
CA VAL A 138 21.51 -1.06 -14.60
C VAL A 138 21.39 -0.31 -13.28
N LEU A 139 22.23 -0.64 -12.28
CA LEU A 139 22.24 0.05 -11.00
C LEU A 139 22.49 1.56 -11.16
N ASN A 140 23.51 1.94 -11.92
CA ASN A 140 23.84 3.35 -12.18
C ASN A 140 22.66 4.11 -12.81
N ARG A 141 21.97 3.47 -13.76
CA ARG A 141 20.79 4.05 -14.40
C ARG A 141 19.64 4.24 -13.40
N LEU A 142 19.39 3.27 -12.51
CA LEU A 142 18.38 3.35 -11.47
C LEU A 142 18.72 4.44 -10.46
N GLN A 143 19.97 4.53 -10.01
CA GLN A 143 20.45 5.58 -9.10
C GLN A 143 20.29 6.96 -9.73
N ASN A 144 20.66 7.14 -10.98
CA ASN A 144 20.49 8.43 -11.67
C ASN A 144 19.02 8.85 -11.74
N ARG A 145 18.12 7.92 -12.07
CA ARG A 145 16.67 8.18 -12.06
C ARG A 145 16.17 8.54 -10.66
N ALA A 146 16.60 7.80 -9.64
CA ALA A 146 16.22 8.03 -8.26
C ALA A 146 16.68 9.41 -7.74
N VAL A 147 17.91 9.82 -8.08
CA VAL A 147 18.45 11.14 -7.74
C VAL A 147 17.69 12.26 -8.46
N GLN A 148 17.41 12.10 -9.76
CA GLN A 148 16.62 13.10 -10.49
C GLN A 148 15.20 13.23 -9.91
N ALA A 149 14.53 12.12 -9.64
CA ALA A 149 13.23 12.12 -8.99
C ALA A 149 13.26 12.78 -7.61
N LEU A 150 14.31 12.52 -6.80
CA LEU A 150 14.49 13.16 -5.50
C LEU A 150 14.65 14.69 -5.65
N LYS A 151 15.48 15.16 -6.60
CA LYS A 151 15.66 16.59 -6.86
C LYS A 151 14.37 17.27 -7.26
N GLN A 152 13.63 16.67 -8.19
CA GLN A 152 12.32 17.20 -8.59
C GLN A 152 11.32 17.22 -7.43
N SER A 153 11.30 16.18 -6.59
CA SER A 153 10.37 16.12 -5.45
C SER A 153 10.60 17.26 -4.44
N GLN A 154 11.83 17.78 -4.34
CA GLN A 154 12.14 18.90 -3.43
C GLN A 154 11.52 20.24 -3.86
N ASP A 155 11.02 20.34 -5.08
CA ASP A 155 10.29 21.50 -5.59
C ASP A 155 8.78 21.46 -5.21
N TYR A 156 8.33 20.40 -4.52
CA TYR A 156 6.93 20.20 -4.14
C TYR A 156 6.76 20.28 -2.62
N PRO A 157 5.93 21.22 -2.11
CA PRO A 157 5.71 21.38 -0.69
C PRO A 157 5.11 20.15 0.00
N ASP A 158 4.26 19.40 -0.70
CA ASP A 158 3.64 18.16 -0.21
C ASP A 158 4.65 17.06 0.04
N TYR A 159 5.65 16.89 -0.83
CA TYR A 159 6.75 15.97 -0.60
C TYR A 159 7.57 16.36 0.64
N ILE A 160 7.89 17.65 0.77
CA ILE A 160 8.64 18.17 1.93
C ILE A 160 7.85 17.93 3.21
N ALA A 161 6.53 18.23 3.20
CA ALA A 161 5.66 18.02 4.35
C ALA A 161 5.57 16.53 4.74
N SER A 162 5.35 15.65 3.77
CA SER A 162 5.29 14.19 4.00
C SER A 162 6.60 13.63 4.55
N ARG A 163 7.73 14.07 4.00
CA ARG A 163 9.05 13.66 4.44
C ARG A 163 9.32 14.08 5.88
N GLU A 164 9.01 15.33 6.23
CA GLU A 164 9.20 15.84 7.59
C GLU A 164 8.21 15.21 8.57
N GLN A 165 6.97 14.97 8.14
CA GLN A 165 5.98 14.21 8.93
C GLN A 165 6.51 12.81 9.27
N THR A 166 7.13 12.13 8.29
CA THR A 166 7.73 10.81 8.50
C THR A 166 8.90 10.88 9.51
N ARG A 167 9.71 11.94 9.47
CA ARG A 167 10.78 12.16 10.47
C ARG A 167 10.25 12.35 11.87
N LEU A 168 9.18 13.13 12.04
CA LEU A 168 8.54 13.34 13.33
C LEU A 168 7.87 12.07 13.85
N ASN A 169 7.21 11.32 12.96
CA ASN A 169 6.52 10.10 13.33
C ASN A 169 7.46 8.94 13.68
N TYR A 170 8.66 8.90 13.08
CA TYR A 170 9.62 7.79 13.17
C TYR A 170 11.07 8.30 13.30
N PRO A 171 11.40 9.08 14.33
CA PRO A 171 12.71 9.78 14.40
C PRO A 171 13.90 8.82 14.40
N THR A 172 13.80 7.70 15.09
CA THR A 172 14.86 6.68 15.21
C THR A 172 14.41 5.29 14.72
N HIS A 173 13.14 5.12 14.41
CA HIS A 173 12.58 3.84 14.00
C HIS A 173 12.91 3.55 12.51
N PRO A 174 13.10 2.27 12.11
CA PRO A 174 13.39 1.90 10.72
C PRO A 174 12.38 2.42 9.68
N TYR A 175 11.13 2.64 10.05
CA TYR A 175 10.11 3.25 9.18
C TYR A 175 10.42 4.69 8.78
N GLY A 176 11.29 5.38 9.52
CA GLY A 176 11.78 6.72 9.18
C GLY A 176 12.87 6.76 8.11
N LYS A 177 13.48 5.62 7.74
CA LYS A 177 14.64 5.59 6.81
C LYS A 177 14.36 6.28 5.48
N SER A 178 13.17 6.14 4.93
CA SER A 178 12.77 6.81 3.68
C SER A 178 12.83 8.35 3.77
N ALA A 179 12.60 8.91 4.94
CA ALA A 179 12.68 10.37 5.16
C ALA A 179 14.12 10.91 5.22
N TRP A 180 15.11 10.03 5.42
CA TRP A 180 16.53 10.37 5.42
C TRP A 180 17.21 10.15 4.07
N ARG A 181 16.44 9.92 3.03
CA ARG A 181 16.91 9.73 1.66
C ARG A 181 17.64 10.97 1.13
N THR A 182 18.87 10.80 0.64
CA THR A 182 19.72 11.84 0.03
C THR A 182 20.40 11.29 -1.22
N GLU A 183 20.92 12.18 -2.09
CA GLU A 183 21.72 11.76 -3.26
C GLU A 183 22.91 10.90 -2.85
N GLU A 184 23.62 11.29 -1.78
CA GLU A 184 24.75 10.55 -1.24
C GLU A 184 24.35 9.12 -0.83
N ARG A 185 23.28 8.96 -0.03
CA ARG A 185 22.78 7.66 0.42
C ARG A 185 22.27 6.78 -0.72
N ILE A 186 21.69 7.37 -1.75
CA ILE A 186 21.26 6.65 -2.97
C ILE A 186 22.49 6.12 -3.71
N ARG A 187 23.51 6.96 -3.90
CA ARG A 187 24.75 6.60 -4.61
C ARG A 187 25.67 5.67 -3.83
N ALA A 188 25.52 5.62 -2.50
CA ALA A 188 26.28 4.72 -1.63
C ALA A 188 25.89 3.24 -1.80
N VAL A 189 24.76 2.94 -2.45
CA VAL A 189 24.32 1.56 -2.70
C VAL A 189 25.18 0.93 -3.80
N THR A 190 25.80 -0.21 -3.48
CA THR A 190 26.66 -0.98 -4.40
C THR A 190 25.96 -2.25 -4.88
N LEU A 191 26.50 -2.91 -5.91
CA LEU A 191 26.02 -4.24 -6.31
C LEU A 191 26.18 -5.28 -5.20
N ASP A 192 27.20 -5.16 -4.38
CA ASP A 192 27.41 -6.10 -3.27
C ASP A 192 26.37 -5.92 -2.17
N ASP A 193 25.87 -4.68 -1.96
CA ASP A 193 24.72 -4.44 -1.09
C ASP A 193 23.45 -5.08 -1.65
N ILE A 194 23.21 -4.95 -2.95
CA ILE A 194 22.08 -5.58 -3.64
C ILE A 194 22.15 -7.10 -3.50
N ARG A 195 23.33 -7.69 -3.77
CA ARG A 195 23.55 -9.15 -3.62
C ARG A 195 23.35 -9.61 -2.19
N ALA A 196 23.89 -8.86 -1.22
CA ALA A 196 23.74 -9.17 0.19
C ALA A 196 22.27 -9.10 0.62
N PHE A 197 21.57 -8.03 0.26
CA PHE A 197 20.16 -7.83 0.57
C PHE A 197 19.27 -8.93 -0.03
N HIS A 198 19.52 -9.30 -1.30
CA HIS A 198 18.83 -10.40 -1.95
C HIS A 198 19.06 -11.72 -1.21
N ARG A 199 20.32 -12.12 -0.93
CA ARG A 199 20.61 -13.37 -0.21
C ARG A 199 20.01 -13.43 1.20
N GLN A 200 19.94 -12.29 1.87
CA GLN A 200 19.44 -12.20 3.25
C GLN A 200 17.92 -12.32 3.35
N HIS A 201 17.19 -11.76 2.40
CA HIS A 201 15.77 -11.50 2.56
C HIS A 201 14.86 -12.24 1.58
N TYR A 202 15.38 -12.84 0.50
CA TYR A 202 14.56 -13.54 -0.50
C TYR A 202 14.66 -15.05 -0.32
N ALA A 203 13.69 -15.63 0.38
CA ALA A 203 13.64 -17.07 0.67
C ALA A 203 12.20 -17.58 0.68
N GLN A 204 12.04 -18.90 0.69
CA GLN A 204 10.74 -19.53 0.63
C GLN A 204 9.94 -19.37 1.94
N ASP A 205 10.61 -19.41 3.11
CA ASP A 205 9.96 -19.37 4.42
C ASP A 205 9.38 -18.02 4.84
N ASN A 206 9.77 -16.93 4.15
CA ASN A 206 9.20 -15.59 4.35
C ASN A 206 8.40 -15.11 3.14
N ALA A 207 8.13 -16.00 2.17
CA ALA A 207 7.38 -15.71 0.96
C ALA A 207 5.89 -15.96 1.13
N ILE A 208 5.09 -15.04 0.58
CA ILE A 208 3.64 -15.18 0.40
C ILE A 208 3.38 -15.11 -1.10
N ALA A 209 2.99 -16.24 -1.71
CA ALA A 209 2.60 -16.30 -3.11
C ALA A 209 1.09 -16.07 -3.25
N VAL A 210 0.70 -15.19 -4.15
CA VAL A 210 -0.70 -14.91 -4.46
C VAL A 210 -0.95 -15.19 -5.94
N ILE A 211 -2.04 -15.88 -6.25
CA ILE A 211 -2.37 -16.33 -7.61
C ILE A 211 -3.83 -16.06 -7.88
N VAL A 212 -4.12 -15.42 -9.00
CA VAL A 212 -5.49 -15.16 -9.44
C VAL A 212 -5.59 -15.49 -10.93
N GLY A 213 -6.58 -16.27 -11.34
CA GLY A 213 -6.84 -16.49 -12.75
C GLY A 213 -7.21 -17.91 -13.14
N ASP A 214 -7.04 -18.20 -14.42
CA ASP A 214 -7.40 -19.45 -15.06
C ASP A 214 -6.35 -20.55 -14.77
N ILE A 215 -6.35 -21.02 -13.53
CA ILE A 215 -5.45 -22.05 -13.02
C ILE A 215 -6.10 -22.76 -11.82
N ASN A 216 -6.01 -24.07 -11.75
CA ASN A 216 -6.47 -24.84 -10.61
C ASN A 216 -5.37 -24.98 -9.53
N ARG A 217 -5.75 -25.48 -8.35
CA ARG A 217 -4.85 -25.66 -7.21
C ARG A 217 -3.61 -26.51 -7.54
N THR A 218 -3.80 -27.64 -8.22
CA THR A 218 -2.68 -28.54 -8.55
C THR A 218 -1.63 -27.85 -9.42
N ASP A 219 -2.07 -27.09 -10.41
CA ASP A 219 -1.17 -26.38 -11.31
C ASP A 219 -0.60 -25.12 -10.65
N ALA A 220 -1.32 -24.46 -9.73
CA ALA A 220 -0.80 -23.40 -8.90
C ALA A 220 0.36 -23.87 -8.00
N GLU A 221 0.26 -25.06 -7.41
CA GLU A 221 1.37 -25.65 -6.64
C GLU A 221 2.61 -25.92 -7.51
N LYS A 222 2.43 -26.41 -8.74
CA LYS A 222 3.54 -26.60 -9.70
C LYS A 222 4.13 -25.25 -10.09
N LEU A 223 3.28 -24.23 -10.29
CA LEU A 223 3.69 -22.87 -10.64
C LEU A 223 4.57 -22.27 -9.53
N VAL A 224 4.14 -22.36 -8.26
CA VAL A 224 4.92 -21.89 -7.10
C VAL A 224 6.27 -22.63 -7.01
N ARG A 225 6.30 -23.94 -7.16
CA ARG A 225 7.57 -24.70 -7.19
C ARG A 225 8.48 -24.22 -8.32
N LYS A 226 7.94 -23.95 -9.50
CA LYS A 226 8.72 -23.50 -10.65
C LYS A 226 9.30 -22.12 -10.47
N THR A 227 8.56 -21.21 -9.80
CA THR A 227 8.95 -19.83 -9.58
C THR A 227 9.84 -19.62 -8.36
N LEU A 228 9.59 -20.32 -7.27
CA LEU A 228 10.25 -20.10 -5.98
C LEU A 228 11.18 -21.25 -5.54
N GLY A 229 11.06 -22.43 -6.13
CA GLY A 229 11.75 -23.64 -5.67
C GLY A 229 13.29 -23.60 -5.78
N THR A 230 13.85 -22.64 -6.50
CA THR A 230 15.31 -22.40 -6.57
C THR A 230 15.81 -21.36 -5.57
N LEU A 231 14.92 -20.68 -4.86
CA LEU A 231 15.29 -19.81 -3.75
C LEU A 231 15.72 -20.62 -2.53
N PRO A 232 16.56 -20.06 -1.64
CA PRO A 232 16.86 -20.68 -0.34
C PRO A 232 15.58 -21.02 0.42
N ALA A 233 15.58 -22.15 1.11
CA ALA A 233 14.43 -22.55 1.93
C ALA A 233 14.19 -21.58 3.10
N GLN A 234 15.28 -21.01 3.66
CA GLN A 234 15.22 -20.12 4.82
C GLN A 234 15.93 -18.80 4.54
N ALA A 235 15.31 -17.69 4.97
CA ALA A 235 15.92 -16.37 4.96
C ALA A 235 17.09 -16.32 5.96
N GLN A 236 18.22 -15.71 5.55
CA GLN A 236 19.40 -15.56 6.40
C GLN A 236 19.21 -14.48 7.47
N ALA A 237 18.42 -13.46 7.18
CA ALA A 237 18.09 -12.42 8.14
C ALA A 237 16.57 -12.34 8.31
N ARG A 238 16.11 -12.54 9.55
CA ARG A 238 14.75 -12.18 9.97
C ARG A 238 14.83 -10.85 10.71
N THR A 239 14.56 -9.77 10.03
CA THR A 239 14.50 -8.47 10.69
C THR A 239 13.14 -8.33 11.36
N ASP A 240 13.10 -8.58 12.65
CA ASP A 240 11.95 -8.17 13.44
C ASP A 240 11.97 -6.66 13.57
N THR A 241 11.02 -6.01 12.89
CA THR A 241 10.83 -4.56 13.02
C THR A 241 10.45 -4.25 14.47
N PRO A 242 11.22 -3.42 15.20
CA PRO A 242 10.94 -3.12 16.60
C PRO A 242 9.56 -2.46 16.75
N PRO A 243 8.94 -2.51 17.95
CA PRO A 243 7.72 -1.76 18.21
C PRO A 243 7.91 -0.26 18.00
N VAL A 244 6.91 0.40 17.39
CA VAL A 244 6.87 1.85 17.31
C VAL A 244 6.35 2.38 18.65
N HIS A 245 7.10 3.30 19.24
CA HIS A 245 6.68 4.12 20.39
C HIS A 245 6.39 5.51 19.86
N PRO A 246 5.12 5.89 19.65
CA PRO A 246 4.79 7.20 19.09
C PRO A 246 5.28 8.32 20.00
N GLU A 247 6.02 9.27 19.42
CA GLU A 247 6.37 10.53 20.04
C GLU A 247 5.58 11.61 19.34
N GLY A 248 4.74 12.30 20.08
CA GLY A 248 3.78 13.26 19.53
C GLY A 248 3.94 14.67 20.09
N GLY A 249 3.09 15.59 19.61
CA GLY A 249 3.05 16.98 20.04
C GLY A 249 4.13 17.87 19.42
N HIS A 250 4.83 17.37 18.39
CA HIS A 250 5.86 18.15 17.70
C HIS A 250 5.27 19.00 16.57
N SER A 251 5.78 20.21 16.42
CA SER A 251 5.41 21.10 15.31
C SER A 251 6.65 21.55 14.55
N ARG A 252 6.56 21.50 13.22
CA ARG A 252 7.61 21.99 12.31
C ARG A 252 7.01 22.95 11.30
N ARG A 253 7.58 24.14 11.22
CA ARG A 253 7.27 25.13 10.18
C ARG A 253 8.47 25.32 9.29
N LEU A 254 8.31 25.04 7.99
CA LEU A 254 9.38 25.11 7.01
C LEU A 254 9.07 26.21 5.99
N PRO A 255 10.01 27.11 5.73
CA PRO A 255 9.83 28.11 4.68
C PRO A 255 9.81 27.42 3.30
N PHE A 256 8.98 27.92 2.40
CA PHE A 256 8.98 27.51 1.00
C PHE A 256 8.79 28.74 0.12
N LYS A 257 9.84 29.12 -0.61
CA LYS A 257 9.83 30.34 -1.47
C LYS A 257 9.08 30.05 -2.77
N GLY A 258 8.35 31.05 -3.25
CA GLY A 258 7.70 31.01 -4.56
C GLY A 258 6.30 30.41 -4.58
N SER A 259 5.81 29.79 -3.50
CA SER A 259 4.42 29.32 -3.42
C SER A 259 3.53 30.35 -2.68
N LYS A 260 2.32 30.57 -3.18
CA LYS A 260 1.26 31.28 -2.48
C LYS A 260 0.44 30.38 -1.55
N GLN A 261 0.71 29.08 -1.61
CA GLN A 261 0.04 28.05 -0.80
C GLN A 261 0.98 27.50 0.26
N ALA A 262 0.39 27.13 1.39
CA ALA A 262 1.00 26.32 2.45
C ALA A 262 0.47 24.90 2.34
N GLN A 263 1.36 23.93 2.53
CA GLN A 263 1.01 22.51 2.70
C GLN A 263 1.01 22.17 4.18
N ILE A 264 -0.06 21.54 4.64
CA ILE A 264 -0.26 21.13 6.03
C ILE A 264 -0.36 19.60 6.08
N SER A 265 0.38 19.01 7.00
CA SER A 265 0.32 17.58 7.34
C SER A 265 0.19 17.43 8.85
N ILE A 266 -0.73 16.60 9.31
CA ILE A 266 -1.00 16.33 10.72
C ILE A 266 -1.06 14.81 10.87
N GLY A 267 -0.28 14.22 11.76
CA GLY A 267 -0.30 12.76 11.87
C GLY A 267 0.50 12.18 13.02
N LEU A 268 0.24 10.90 13.29
CA LEU A 268 0.93 10.10 14.31
C LEU A 268 0.88 8.62 13.91
N PRO A 269 1.85 7.76 14.29
CA PRO A 269 1.72 6.31 14.17
C PRO A 269 0.58 5.77 15.04
N VAL A 270 -0.32 4.98 14.44
CA VAL A 270 -1.54 4.53 15.14
C VAL A 270 -1.85 3.05 14.92
N MET A 271 -1.87 2.57 13.67
CA MET A 271 -2.52 1.32 13.32
C MET A 271 -1.55 0.25 12.84
N LYS A 272 -1.64 -0.95 13.44
CA LYS A 272 -0.98 -2.17 12.95
C LYS A 272 -1.88 -2.95 11.99
N TYR A 273 -1.32 -3.93 11.31
CA TYR A 273 -2.04 -4.83 10.40
C TYR A 273 -3.18 -5.61 11.05
N ASP A 274 -2.96 -6.08 12.27
CA ASP A 274 -3.86 -6.93 13.05
C ASP A 274 -4.63 -6.15 14.13
N ASP A 275 -4.75 -4.84 13.95
CA ASP A 275 -5.40 -3.99 14.95
C ASP A 275 -6.88 -4.39 15.15
N PRO A 276 -7.30 -4.71 16.36
CA PRO A 276 -8.69 -5.08 16.65
C PRO A 276 -9.68 -3.94 16.36
N ASP A 277 -9.22 -2.69 16.41
CA ASP A 277 -10.03 -1.51 16.14
C ASP A 277 -10.07 -1.15 14.63
N TYR A 278 -9.49 -1.99 13.73
CA TYR A 278 -9.33 -1.72 12.30
C TYR A 278 -10.61 -1.21 11.62
N PHE A 279 -11.74 -1.90 11.79
CA PHE A 279 -12.99 -1.52 11.13
C PHE A 279 -13.56 -0.21 11.68
N ALA A 280 -13.47 0.00 13.00
CA ALA A 280 -13.92 1.23 13.63
C ALA A 280 -13.07 2.44 13.20
N LEU A 281 -11.74 2.26 13.08
CA LEU A 281 -10.85 3.28 12.55
C LEU A 281 -11.12 3.56 11.07
N LEU A 282 -11.31 2.51 10.26
CA LEU A 282 -11.62 2.62 8.83
C LEU A 282 -12.91 3.40 8.56
N VAL A 283 -14.02 3.02 9.23
CA VAL A 283 -15.32 3.68 9.04
C VAL A 283 -15.29 5.10 9.59
N GLY A 284 -14.66 5.32 10.75
CA GLY A 284 -14.46 6.65 11.31
C GLY A 284 -13.62 7.54 10.40
N ASN A 285 -12.56 7.01 9.80
CA ASN A 285 -11.75 7.75 8.83
C ASN A 285 -12.54 8.13 7.57
N TYR A 286 -13.39 7.24 7.09
CA TYR A 286 -14.28 7.55 5.97
C TYR A 286 -15.11 8.81 6.26
N ILE A 287 -15.69 8.90 7.46
CA ILE A 287 -16.51 10.04 7.90
C ILE A 287 -15.66 11.29 8.12
N LEU A 288 -14.47 11.16 8.72
CA LEU A 288 -13.60 12.28 9.02
C LEU A 288 -13.05 12.96 7.76
N GLY A 289 -12.42 12.20 6.85
CA GLY A 289 -11.72 12.77 5.69
C GLY A 289 -11.49 11.78 4.54
N GLY A 290 -11.79 10.48 4.70
CA GLY A 290 -11.60 9.46 3.66
C GLY A 290 -12.77 9.34 2.68
N GLY A 291 -13.95 9.85 3.01
CA GLY A 291 -15.18 9.74 2.22
C GLY A 291 -15.37 10.81 1.15
N GLY A 292 -14.32 11.56 0.79
CA GLY A 292 -14.39 12.59 -0.23
C GLY A 292 -15.22 13.81 0.21
N PHE A 293 -16.06 14.32 -0.69
CA PHE A 293 -16.80 15.57 -0.47
C PHE A 293 -17.75 15.57 0.72
N ASP A 294 -18.26 14.42 1.12
CA ASP A 294 -19.20 14.28 2.23
C ASP A 294 -18.51 14.21 3.61
N SER A 295 -17.17 14.15 3.65
CA SER A 295 -16.41 14.07 4.90
C SER A 295 -16.43 15.38 5.69
N ARG A 296 -16.25 15.29 7.03
CA ARG A 296 -16.24 16.44 7.92
C ARG A 296 -15.14 17.44 7.59
N LEU A 297 -13.95 16.98 7.23
CA LEU A 297 -12.84 17.86 6.83
C LEU A 297 -13.19 18.66 5.58
N MET A 298 -13.83 18.04 4.59
CA MET A 298 -14.25 18.75 3.37
C MET A 298 -15.34 19.77 3.67
N LYS A 299 -16.36 19.41 4.42
CA LYS A 299 -17.45 20.31 4.80
C LYS A 299 -16.95 21.53 5.56
N GLU A 300 -16.03 21.33 6.52
CA GLU A 300 -15.53 22.44 7.34
C GLU A 300 -14.52 23.30 6.57
N LEU A 301 -13.45 22.69 5.99
CA LEU A 301 -12.36 23.47 5.42
C LEU A 301 -12.67 24.01 4.03
N ARG A 302 -13.41 23.25 3.21
CA ARG A 302 -13.73 23.64 1.84
C ARG A 302 -15.06 24.38 1.76
N ASP A 303 -16.16 23.74 2.17
CA ASP A 303 -17.50 24.25 1.87
C ASP A 303 -17.86 25.45 2.76
N LYS A 304 -17.50 25.39 4.05
CA LYS A 304 -17.81 26.45 5.01
C LYS A 304 -16.82 27.62 4.98
N HIS A 305 -15.52 27.30 4.93
CA HIS A 305 -14.49 28.33 5.07
C HIS A 305 -13.75 28.67 3.75
N GLY A 306 -13.84 27.84 2.71
CA GLY A 306 -13.12 28.06 1.46
C GLY A 306 -11.59 28.04 1.61
N TYR A 307 -11.06 27.40 2.64
CA TYR A 307 -9.62 27.38 2.90
C TYR A 307 -8.85 26.49 1.92
N THR A 308 -9.47 25.45 1.37
CA THR A 308 -8.82 24.45 0.53
C THR A 308 -9.74 23.95 -0.57
N TYR A 309 -9.16 23.38 -1.63
CA TYR A 309 -9.91 22.59 -2.62
C TYR A 309 -10.17 21.15 -2.13
N GLY A 310 -9.36 20.64 -1.19
CA GLY A 310 -9.54 19.31 -0.64
C GLY A 310 -8.71 19.09 0.63
N ALA A 311 -9.33 18.45 1.62
CA ALA A 311 -8.71 18.00 2.85
C ALA A 311 -9.07 16.53 3.09
N TYR A 312 -8.06 15.70 3.31
CA TYR A 312 -8.23 14.26 3.38
C TYR A 312 -7.56 13.69 4.62
N SER A 313 -8.11 12.58 5.12
CA SER A 313 -7.45 11.76 6.14
C SER A 313 -7.31 10.32 5.68
N SER A 314 -6.27 9.65 6.17
CA SER A 314 -5.98 8.26 5.83
C SER A 314 -5.25 7.53 6.97
N PHE A 315 -5.41 6.21 7.00
CA PHE A 315 -4.57 5.28 7.76
C PHE A 315 -3.74 4.43 6.82
N ALA A 316 -2.48 4.23 7.16
CA ALA A 316 -1.66 3.17 6.58
C ALA A 316 -1.31 2.17 7.68
N ALA A 317 -1.81 0.95 7.57
CA ALA A 317 -1.44 -0.11 8.49
C ALA A 317 -0.09 -0.70 8.06
N TYR A 318 0.83 -0.87 9.02
CA TYR A 318 2.12 -1.53 8.84
C TYR A 318 2.23 -2.71 9.82
N ARG A 319 3.30 -3.49 9.73
CA ARG A 319 3.58 -4.57 10.69
C ARG A 319 3.67 -4.03 12.13
N GLN A 320 4.26 -2.86 12.30
CA GLN A 320 4.18 -2.05 13.52
C GLN A 320 3.24 -0.86 13.28
N ALA A 321 3.07 0.03 14.25
CA ALA A 321 2.13 1.13 14.10
C ALA A 321 2.47 2.01 12.89
N GLY A 322 1.64 1.97 11.86
CA GLY A 322 1.68 2.82 10.69
C GLY A 322 0.92 4.13 10.91
N PRO A 323 1.10 5.15 10.05
CA PRO A 323 0.62 6.49 10.31
C PRO A 323 -0.88 6.66 10.07
N PHE A 324 -1.53 7.42 10.94
CA PHE A 324 -2.69 8.23 10.62
C PHE A 324 -2.20 9.58 10.10
N ASN A 325 -2.82 10.12 9.06
CA ASN A 325 -2.44 11.39 8.49
C ASN A 325 -3.67 12.19 8.02
N ILE A 326 -3.66 13.51 8.28
CA ILE A 326 -4.53 14.50 7.65
C ILE A 326 -3.63 15.39 6.79
N SER A 327 -4.02 15.64 5.53
CA SER A 327 -3.23 16.50 4.64
C SER A 327 -4.12 17.38 3.77
N PHE A 328 -3.69 18.63 3.56
CA PHE A 328 -4.33 19.59 2.68
C PHE A 328 -3.40 20.77 2.36
N SER A 329 -3.70 21.47 1.27
CA SER A 329 -3.06 22.74 0.94
C SER A 329 -4.05 23.91 1.11
N THR A 330 -3.54 25.07 1.49
CA THR A 330 -4.34 26.29 1.69
C THR A 330 -3.56 27.52 1.26
N GLU A 331 -4.22 28.66 1.06
CA GLU A 331 -3.50 29.92 0.88
C GLU A 331 -2.64 30.22 2.11
N ARG A 332 -1.41 30.72 1.89
CA ARG A 332 -0.44 31.03 2.97
C ARG A 332 -1.05 31.87 4.11
N LYS A 333 -1.84 32.90 3.77
CA LYS A 333 -2.47 33.77 4.77
C LYS A 333 -3.47 33.04 5.67
N ASN A 334 -4.03 31.93 5.22
CA ASN A 334 -5.05 31.16 5.92
C ASN A 334 -4.45 29.98 6.69
N SER A 335 -3.14 29.73 6.60
CA SER A 335 -2.51 28.50 7.09
C SER A 335 -2.81 28.18 8.56
N GLU A 336 -2.72 29.17 9.45
CA GLU A 336 -2.99 28.96 10.88
C GLU A 336 -4.49 28.76 11.16
N ALA A 337 -5.35 29.50 10.49
CA ALA A 337 -6.81 29.35 10.65
C ALA A 337 -7.29 27.99 10.11
N ALA A 338 -6.76 27.56 8.96
CA ALA A 338 -7.08 26.25 8.38
C ALA A 338 -6.54 25.08 9.22
N LEU A 339 -5.33 25.22 9.77
CA LEU A 339 -4.76 24.24 10.71
C LEU A 339 -5.65 24.13 11.96
N ALA A 340 -6.01 25.26 12.58
CA ALA A 340 -6.87 25.28 13.75
C ALA A 340 -8.25 24.64 13.48
N ALA A 341 -8.84 24.94 12.32
CA ALA A 341 -10.11 24.34 11.91
C ALA A 341 -9.99 22.83 11.74
N ALA A 342 -8.91 22.32 11.08
CA ALA A 342 -8.67 20.88 10.93
C ALA A 342 -8.49 20.16 12.28
N MET A 343 -7.74 20.78 13.20
CA MET A 343 -7.53 20.23 14.54
C MET A 343 -8.82 20.22 15.36
N ASN A 344 -9.67 21.25 15.24
CA ASN A 344 -10.98 21.27 15.87
C ASN A 344 -11.90 20.16 15.35
N VAL A 345 -11.93 19.95 14.00
CA VAL A 345 -12.71 18.85 13.41
C VAL A 345 -12.24 17.50 13.94
N LEU A 346 -10.92 17.28 14.03
CA LEU A 346 -10.37 16.06 14.59
C LEU A 346 -10.76 15.90 16.07
N ALA A 347 -10.57 16.92 16.89
CA ALA A 347 -10.88 16.88 18.32
C ALA A 347 -12.38 16.64 18.57
N ASP A 348 -13.25 17.29 17.83
CA ASP A 348 -14.69 17.09 17.91
C ASP A 348 -15.10 15.69 17.49
N PHE A 349 -14.49 15.15 16.41
CA PHE A 349 -14.74 13.78 15.98
C PHE A 349 -14.31 12.75 17.02
N VAL A 350 -13.12 12.89 17.60
CA VAL A 350 -12.63 12.00 18.68
C VAL A 350 -13.55 12.09 19.91
N LYS A 351 -13.97 13.29 20.29
CA LYS A 351 -14.81 13.50 21.48
C LYS A 351 -16.24 12.97 21.31
N GLN A 352 -16.86 13.23 20.19
CA GLN A 352 -18.30 13.01 19.97
C GLN A 352 -18.59 11.73 19.19
N GLY A 353 -17.65 11.27 18.35
CA GLY A 353 -17.89 10.22 17.36
C GLY A 353 -18.72 10.68 16.17
N PRO A 354 -19.15 9.75 15.32
CA PRO A 354 -20.06 10.04 14.21
C PRO A 354 -21.49 10.20 14.71
N THR A 355 -22.30 10.94 13.97
CA THR A 355 -23.76 10.88 14.07
C THR A 355 -24.29 9.58 13.46
N GLU A 356 -25.51 9.16 13.83
CA GLU A 356 -26.17 7.99 13.25
C GLU A 356 -26.37 8.13 11.73
N GLU A 357 -26.63 9.33 11.24
CA GLU A 357 -26.80 9.60 9.82
C GLU A 357 -25.47 9.46 9.06
N GLU A 358 -24.37 10.03 9.57
CA GLU A 358 -23.03 9.87 8.99
C GLU A 358 -22.61 8.40 8.97
N LEU A 359 -22.88 7.66 10.05
CA LEU A 359 -22.60 6.24 10.13
C LEU A 359 -23.40 5.43 9.12
N ARG A 360 -24.70 5.72 8.98
CA ARG A 360 -25.56 5.06 8.01
C ARG A 360 -25.07 5.28 6.57
N GLN A 361 -24.72 6.51 6.22
CA GLN A 361 -24.19 6.86 4.90
C GLN A 361 -22.83 6.21 4.64
N ALA A 362 -21.90 6.24 5.62
CA ALA A 362 -20.59 5.62 5.50
C ALA A 362 -20.70 4.09 5.29
N LYS A 363 -21.53 3.41 6.09
CA LYS A 363 -21.78 1.97 5.92
C LYS A 363 -22.34 1.65 4.54
N ALA A 364 -23.36 2.38 4.10
CA ALA A 364 -23.96 2.15 2.78
C ALA A 364 -22.96 2.30 1.64
N ASN A 365 -22.10 3.33 1.71
CA ASN A 365 -21.09 3.58 0.70
C ASN A 365 -19.96 2.54 0.73
N ILE A 366 -19.40 2.26 1.91
CA ILE A 366 -18.29 1.30 2.08
C ILE A 366 -18.72 -0.10 1.63
N THR A 367 -19.89 -0.57 2.09
CA THR A 367 -20.38 -1.92 1.76
C THR A 367 -20.89 -2.02 0.32
N GLY A 368 -21.53 -0.98 -0.17
CA GLY A 368 -22.04 -0.94 -1.56
C GLY A 368 -20.93 -0.87 -2.60
N SER A 369 -19.80 -0.19 -2.30
CA SER A 369 -18.64 -0.12 -3.19
C SER A 369 -17.66 -1.29 -3.02
N PHE A 370 -17.81 -2.10 -1.98
CA PHE A 370 -16.87 -3.17 -1.65
C PHE A 370 -16.61 -4.16 -2.80
N PRO A 371 -17.62 -4.65 -3.56
CA PRO A 371 -17.38 -5.56 -4.69
C PRO A 371 -16.48 -4.96 -5.78
N LEU A 372 -16.47 -3.64 -5.94
CA LEU A 372 -15.63 -2.96 -6.93
C LEU A 372 -14.13 -3.01 -6.59
N ARG A 373 -13.78 -3.46 -5.39
CA ARG A 373 -12.37 -3.62 -4.96
C ARG A 373 -11.73 -4.89 -5.48
N PHE A 374 -12.50 -5.84 -6.02
CA PHE A 374 -12.03 -7.12 -6.53
C PHE A 374 -12.76 -7.58 -7.81
N ASP A 375 -13.30 -6.64 -8.59
CA ASP A 375 -14.04 -6.88 -9.83
C ASP A 375 -13.15 -7.36 -11.01
N SER A 376 -11.84 -7.31 -10.87
CA SER A 376 -10.86 -7.77 -11.85
C SER A 376 -9.73 -8.55 -11.19
N ASN A 377 -9.02 -9.39 -11.96
CA ASN A 377 -7.85 -10.15 -11.46
C ASN A 377 -6.80 -9.22 -10.84
N GLY A 378 -6.50 -8.09 -11.49
CA GLY A 378 -5.52 -7.12 -11.00
C GLY A 378 -5.90 -6.45 -9.68
N LYS A 379 -7.20 -6.26 -9.40
CA LYS A 379 -7.67 -5.77 -8.10
C LYS A 379 -7.70 -6.90 -7.07
N LEU A 380 -8.18 -8.07 -7.46
CA LEU A 380 -8.28 -9.22 -6.56
C LEU A 380 -6.91 -9.67 -6.05
N ILE A 381 -5.87 -9.66 -6.90
CA ILE A 381 -4.50 -10.00 -6.45
C ILE A 381 -4.02 -9.04 -5.35
N GLY A 382 -4.38 -7.74 -5.44
CA GLY A 382 -4.11 -6.77 -4.38
C GLY A 382 -4.79 -7.12 -3.05
N VAL A 383 -6.03 -7.58 -3.11
CA VAL A 383 -6.77 -8.05 -1.91
C VAL A 383 -6.15 -9.31 -1.33
N LEU A 384 -5.70 -10.26 -2.16
CA LEU A 384 -5.00 -11.44 -1.68
C LEU A 384 -3.65 -11.09 -1.01
N TYR A 385 -2.92 -10.09 -1.54
CA TYR A 385 -1.75 -9.56 -0.86
C TYR A 385 -2.09 -9.03 0.54
N ASP A 386 -3.15 -8.25 0.66
CA ASP A 386 -3.60 -7.73 1.96
C ASP A 386 -3.99 -8.86 2.92
N ILE A 387 -4.67 -9.89 2.42
CA ILE A 387 -5.04 -11.06 3.24
C ILE A 387 -3.79 -11.78 3.73
N GLY A 388 -2.81 -12.04 2.87
CA GLY A 388 -1.57 -12.72 3.24
C GLY A 388 -0.68 -11.89 4.15
N ILE A 389 -0.37 -10.63 3.77
CA ILE A 389 0.51 -9.73 4.52
C ILE A 389 -0.05 -9.45 5.92
N TYR A 390 -1.37 -9.24 6.03
CA TYR A 390 -2.06 -8.90 7.28
C TYR A 390 -2.54 -10.13 8.04
N ASN A 391 -2.21 -11.34 7.55
CA ASN A 391 -2.65 -12.62 8.11
C ASN A 391 -4.17 -12.65 8.39
N ARG A 392 -4.97 -12.10 7.47
CA ARG A 392 -6.42 -12.10 7.59
C ARG A 392 -6.98 -13.49 7.26
N PRO A 393 -8.13 -13.87 7.81
CA PRO A 393 -8.74 -15.16 7.50
C PRO A 393 -9.17 -15.23 6.02
N ALA A 394 -9.26 -16.45 5.46
CA ALA A 394 -9.62 -16.65 4.05
C ALA A 394 -11.04 -16.15 3.73
N ASP A 395 -11.95 -16.17 4.70
CA ASP A 395 -13.32 -15.65 4.62
C ASP A 395 -13.42 -14.11 4.82
N TRP A 396 -12.29 -13.41 4.72
CA TRP A 396 -12.25 -11.96 4.93
C TRP A 396 -13.22 -11.20 4.03
N LEU A 397 -13.32 -11.58 2.76
CA LEU A 397 -14.22 -10.94 1.80
C LEU A 397 -15.68 -11.16 2.18
N ASP A 398 -16.04 -12.36 2.64
CA ASP A 398 -17.41 -12.73 2.99
C ASP A 398 -17.86 -12.03 4.28
N THR A 399 -16.93 -11.83 5.22
CA THR A 399 -17.21 -11.25 6.54
C THR A 399 -17.03 -9.74 6.60
N TYR A 400 -16.44 -9.11 5.57
CA TYR A 400 -16.14 -7.67 5.56
C TYR A 400 -17.38 -6.80 5.78
N ASN A 401 -18.41 -6.99 4.97
CA ASN A 401 -19.63 -6.20 5.03
C ASN A 401 -20.37 -6.37 6.37
N SER A 402 -20.42 -7.60 6.90
CA SER A 402 -21.05 -7.85 8.19
C SER A 402 -20.31 -7.16 9.34
N LYS A 403 -18.96 -7.15 9.31
CA LYS A 403 -18.14 -6.43 10.31
C LYS A 403 -18.33 -4.91 10.23
N VAL A 404 -18.41 -4.34 9.03
CA VAL A 404 -18.72 -2.92 8.86
C VAL A 404 -20.13 -2.59 9.36
N ASN A 405 -21.13 -3.41 9.01
CA ASN A 405 -22.53 -3.18 9.38
C ASN A 405 -22.78 -3.35 10.88
N ALA A 406 -22.01 -4.18 11.57
CA ALA A 406 -22.15 -4.41 13.00
C ALA A 406 -21.69 -3.23 13.88
N LEU A 407 -20.87 -2.30 13.37
CA LEU A 407 -20.35 -1.18 14.14
C LEU A 407 -21.47 -0.24 14.59
N THR A 408 -21.39 0.28 15.81
CA THR A 408 -22.19 1.38 16.31
C THR A 408 -21.39 2.69 16.32
N ALA A 409 -22.07 3.83 16.43
CA ALA A 409 -21.40 5.11 16.60
C ALA A 409 -20.52 5.14 17.86
N ASP A 410 -20.94 4.44 18.90
CA ASP A 410 -20.20 4.32 20.16
C ASP A 410 -18.94 3.45 20.01
N ASP A 411 -18.96 2.37 19.22
CA ASP A 411 -17.77 1.57 18.93
C ASP A 411 -16.70 2.42 18.22
N ILE A 412 -17.10 3.22 17.23
CA ILE A 412 -16.20 4.13 16.53
C ILE A 412 -15.65 5.18 17.48
N ARG A 413 -16.51 5.83 18.28
CA ARG A 413 -16.09 6.84 19.24
C ARG A 413 -15.07 6.28 20.23
N ARG A 414 -15.32 5.10 20.83
CA ARG A 414 -14.39 4.44 21.78
C ARG A 414 -13.05 4.10 21.12
N ALA A 415 -13.07 3.53 19.91
CA ALA A 415 -11.84 3.19 19.20
C ALA A 415 -11.00 4.44 18.89
N TRP A 416 -11.64 5.51 18.43
CA TRP A 416 -10.95 6.78 18.13
C TRP A 416 -10.40 7.43 19.40
N GLN A 417 -11.14 7.50 20.50
CA GLN A 417 -10.67 8.00 21.80
C GLN A 417 -9.48 7.21 22.34
N LYS A 418 -9.45 5.90 22.11
CA LYS A 418 -8.36 5.02 22.53
C LYS A 418 -7.09 5.23 21.72
N ARG A 419 -7.21 5.52 20.41
CA ARG A 419 -6.11 5.50 19.45
C ARG A 419 -5.62 6.88 19.02
N ILE A 420 -6.46 7.89 19.03
CA ILE A 420 -6.17 9.22 18.54
C ILE A 420 -6.25 10.23 19.66
N ARG A 421 -5.15 10.92 19.89
CA ARG A 421 -5.05 12.03 20.83
C ARG A 421 -4.72 13.29 20.05
N PRO A 422 -5.68 14.18 19.82
CA PRO A 422 -5.48 15.37 18.99
C PRO A 422 -4.30 16.23 19.48
N GLU A 423 -4.13 16.35 20.77
CA GLU A 423 -3.04 17.11 21.41
C GLU A 423 -1.64 16.52 21.21
N GLU A 424 -1.55 15.23 20.89
CA GLU A 424 -0.30 14.53 20.59
C GLU A 424 0.02 14.47 19.10
N MET A 425 -0.81 15.05 18.20
CA MET A 425 -0.52 15.01 16.77
C MET A 425 0.75 15.80 16.43
N ASN A 426 1.59 15.20 15.60
CA ASN A 426 2.70 15.91 14.97
C ASN A 426 2.16 16.76 13.82
N VAL A 427 2.61 18.00 13.72
CA VAL A 427 2.15 18.98 12.74
C VAL A 427 3.32 19.48 11.91
N VAL A 428 3.16 19.46 10.60
CA VAL A 428 4.12 20.05 9.65
C VAL A 428 3.39 21.08 8.78
N VAL A 429 3.95 22.27 8.70
CA VAL A 429 3.48 23.35 7.81
C VAL A 429 4.64 23.77 6.91
N VAL A 430 4.48 23.63 5.59
CA VAL A 430 5.48 24.04 4.59
C VAL A 430 4.93 25.22 3.81
N GLY A 431 5.68 26.34 3.77
CA GLY A 431 5.26 27.56 3.07
C GLY A 431 4.15 28.33 3.77
N GLY A 432 4.00 28.17 5.09
CA GLY A 432 3.07 28.94 5.91
C GLY A 432 3.41 30.44 5.97
N LYS A 433 2.61 31.19 6.74
CA LYS A 433 2.84 32.61 6.98
C LYS A 433 4.22 32.77 7.64
N GLU A 434 5.04 33.64 7.10
CA GLU A 434 6.30 34.04 7.74
C GLU A 434 5.95 34.84 9.01
N GLU A 435 6.55 34.47 10.15
CA GLU A 435 6.43 35.22 11.40
C GLU A 435 7.11 36.60 11.30
#